data_f5997f2df9cf77dac66552c88aa1725d
#
_entry.id   f5997f2df9cf77dac66552c88aa1725d
#
_cell.length_a   1.000
_cell.length_b   1.000
_cell.length_c   1.000
_cell.angle_alpha   90.00
_cell.angle_beta   90.00
_cell.angle_gamma   90.00
#
_symmetry.space_group_name_H-M   'P 1'
#
loop_
_entity.id
_entity.type
_entity.pdbx_description
1 polymer ?
#
loop_
_entity_poly.entity_id
_entity_poly.type
_entity_poly.pdbx_seq_one_letter_code
_entity_poly.pdbx_strand_id
1 'polypeptide(L)'
;MSKFATALQLDLPDWLRHTLNEDRLYSDDESRVALTIDLALRNVENATGGPFGAAVFTADGRLVSAGVNRVLPQNCSVAHAEMMAYMLAQARVQRSRLNENGERFVLATSAQPCCQCYGATFWAGIDELLIGARTEDVEELTEFEEGPLPADWIGELEARGIAVRRDILRDSARGVFLRYRELGGQRY
;
A
#
# COMPACT_ATOMS: atom_id res chain seq x y z
N MET A 1 -6.28 -34.36 15.56
CA MET A 1 -6.38 -33.06 14.88
C MET A 1 -5.02 -32.76 14.20
N SER A 2 -5.02 -32.30 12.96
CA SER A 2 -3.79 -31.94 12.25
C SER A 2 -3.04 -30.85 13.02
N LYS A 3 -1.71 -30.97 13.16
CA LYS A 3 -0.84 -29.93 13.73
C LYS A 3 -0.53 -28.80 12.73
N PHE A 4 -0.93 -28.94 11.49
CA PHE A 4 -0.68 -27.97 10.42
C PHE A 4 -1.91 -27.06 10.24
N ALA A 5 -1.69 -25.76 10.25
CA ALA A 5 -2.71 -24.79 9.87
C ALA A 5 -3.00 -24.91 8.36
N THR A 6 -4.26 -24.92 8.00
CA THR A 6 -4.73 -24.96 6.59
C THR A 6 -5.45 -23.68 6.17
N ALA A 7 -5.51 -22.70 7.07
CA ALA A 7 -6.09 -21.39 6.83
C ALA A 7 -5.23 -20.32 7.52
N LEU A 8 -5.18 -19.14 6.94
CA LEU A 8 -4.56 -17.95 7.49
C LEU A 8 -5.61 -16.83 7.51
N GLN A 9 -5.70 -16.13 8.61
CA GLN A 9 -6.49 -14.91 8.72
C GLN A 9 -5.55 -13.73 8.92
N LEU A 10 -5.71 -12.70 8.09
CA LEU A 10 -5.01 -11.42 8.20
C LEU A 10 -6.05 -10.32 8.38
N ASP A 11 -5.87 -9.51 9.40
CA ASP A 11 -6.84 -8.47 9.78
C ASP A 11 -6.23 -7.07 9.69
N LEU A 12 -7.04 -6.12 9.24
CA LEU A 12 -6.79 -4.69 9.42
C LEU A 12 -7.21 -4.23 10.83
N PRO A 13 -6.59 -3.17 11.37
CA PRO A 13 -6.98 -2.65 12.67
C PRO A 13 -8.41 -2.08 12.64
N ASP A 14 -9.14 -2.23 13.75
CA ASP A 14 -10.55 -1.83 13.84
C ASP A 14 -10.80 -0.36 13.53
N TRP A 15 -9.85 0.55 13.90
CA TRP A 15 -9.98 1.97 13.63
C TRP A 15 -10.12 2.30 12.14
N LEU A 16 -9.58 1.46 11.25
CA LEU A 16 -9.61 1.68 9.80
C LEU A 16 -11.04 1.69 9.27
N ARG A 17 -11.92 0.83 9.78
CA ARG A 17 -13.34 0.78 9.39
C ARG A 17 -14.08 2.09 9.68
N HIS A 18 -13.66 2.83 10.70
CA HIS A 18 -14.26 4.12 11.08
C HIS A 18 -13.59 5.32 10.38
N THR A 19 -12.47 5.10 9.71
CA THR A 19 -11.73 6.14 8.98
C THR A 19 -12.15 6.23 7.52
N LEU A 20 -12.47 5.08 6.90
CA LEU A 20 -12.81 5.02 5.49
C LEU A 20 -14.22 5.56 5.24
N ASN A 21 -14.35 6.42 4.24
CA ASN A 21 -15.63 6.87 3.71
C ASN A 21 -15.83 6.30 2.30
N GLU A 22 -16.67 5.29 2.17
CA GLU A 22 -16.93 4.59 0.90
C GLU A 22 -17.67 5.46 -0.12
N ASP A 23 -18.41 6.46 0.35
CA ASP A 23 -19.17 7.38 -0.51
C ASP A 23 -18.32 8.53 -1.07
N ARG A 24 -17.10 8.72 -0.50
CA ARG A 24 -16.20 9.78 -0.93
C ARG A 24 -15.58 9.43 -2.29
N LEU A 25 -15.65 10.39 -3.22
CA LEU A 25 -14.94 10.33 -4.49
C LEU A 25 -13.56 11.00 -4.35
N TYR A 26 -12.52 10.28 -4.74
CA TYR A 26 -11.12 10.73 -4.76
C TYR A 26 -10.75 11.06 -6.22
N SER A 27 -11.06 12.30 -6.64
CA SER A 27 -11.04 12.70 -8.06
C SER A 27 -9.65 12.99 -8.63
N ASP A 28 -8.66 13.20 -7.75
CA ASP A 28 -7.29 13.56 -8.14
C ASP A 28 -6.25 12.69 -7.40
N ASP A 29 -5.02 12.72 -7.92
CA ASP A 29 -3.92 11.90 -7.42
C ASP A 29 -3.53 12.29 -5.98
N GLU A 30 -3.57 13.61 -5.67
CA GLU A 30 -3.22 14.10 -4.34
C GLU A 30 -4.20 13.59 -3.30
N SER A 31 -5.50 13.61 -3.56
CA SER A 31 -6.51 13.10 -2.62
C SER A 31 -6.37 11.59 -2.38
N ARG A 32 -5.98 10.83 -3.40
CA ARG A 32 -5.74 9.38 -3.30
C ARG A 32 -4.50 9.09 -2.44
N VAL A 33 -3.38 9.77 -2.71
CA VAL A 33 -2.14 9.60 -1.94
C VAL A 33 -2.28 10.17 -0.54
N ALA A 34 -2.99 11.30 -0.35
CA ALA A 34 -3.27 11.86 0.98
C ALA A 34 -3.98 10.86 1.90
N LEU A 35 -4.95 10.09 1.36
CA LEU A 35 -5.58 9.00 2.12
C LEU A 35 -4.54 8.00 2.61
N THR A 36 -3.64 7.55 1.74
CA THR A 36 -2.64 6.53 2.11
C THR A 36 -1.63 7.03 3.14
N ILE A 37 -1.27 8.31 3.08
CA ILE A 37 -0.42 8.97 4.07
C ILE A 37 -1.15 9.06 5.43
N ASP A 38 -2.43 9.45 5.45
CA ASP A 38 -3.23 9.48 6.69
C ASP A 38 -3.36 8.09 7.31
N LEU A 39 -3.58 7.05 6.49
CA LEU A 39 -3.62 5.66 6.95
C LEU A 39 -2.29 5.21 7.55
N ALA A 40 -1.16 5.54 6.90
CA ALA A 40 0.17 5.23 7.39
C ALA A 40 0.44 5.93 8.74
N LEU A 41 0.10 7.21 8.86
CA LEU A 41 0.27 7.98 10.09
C LEU A 41 -0.57 7.41 11.24
N ARG A 42 -1.85 7.12 11.00
CA ARG A 42 -2.73 6.49 12.00
C ARG A 42 -2.25 5.12 12.43
N ASN A 43 -1.69 4.32 11.51
CA ASN A 43 -1.14 3.02 11.82
C ASN A 43 0.03 3.12 12.82
N VAL A 44 0.87 4.14 12.65
CA VAL A 44 1.97 4.48 13.55
C VAL A 44 1.46 5.00 14.89
N GLU A 45 0.57 6.00 14.89
CA GLU A 45 0.09 6.67 16.10
C GLU A 45 -0.77 5.76 16.99
N ASN A 46 -1.50 4.81 16.40
CA ASN A 46 -2.25 3.80 17.13
C ASN A 46 -1.38 2.57 17.51
N ALA A 47 -0.08 2.56 17.17
CA ALA A 47 0.82 1.43 17.40
C ALA A 47 0.27 0.09 16.82
N THR A 48 -0.36 0.15 15.64
CA THR A 48 -0.99 -1.00 14.99
C THR A 48 -0.19 -1.57 13.81
N GLY A 49 0.99 -1.02 13.51
CA GLY A 49 1.91 -1.54 12.50
C GLY A 49 2.92 -0.50 12.02
N GLY A 50 3.64 -0.81 10.94
CA GLY A 50 4.66 0.05 10.36
C GLY A 50 4.12 1.25 9.58
N PRO A 51 5.00 2.17 9.13
CA PRO A 51 4.66 3.49 8.61
C PRO A 51 4.21 3.49 7.14
N PHE A 52 3.39 2.51 6.75
CA PHE A 52 2.97 2.33 5.37
C PHE A 52 1.45 2.18 5.24
N GLY A 53 0.89 2.86 4.25
CA GLY A 53 -0.51 2.81 3.87
C GLY A 53 -0.69 2.73 2.37
N ALA A 54 -1.71 2.02 1.92
CA ALA A 54 -2.03 1.86 0.50
C ALA A 54 -3.54 1.78 0.30
N ALA A 55 -4.01 2.13 -0.90
CA ALA A 55 -5.42 2.01 -1.25
C ALA A 55 -5.59 1.75 -2.75
N VAL A 56 -6.56 0.91 -3.09
CA VAL A 56 -6.97 0.63 -4.46
C VAL A 56 -8.22 1.42 -4.79
N PHE A 57 -8.19 2.09 -5.92
CA PHE A 57 -9.32 2.86 -6.45
C PHE A 57 -9.70 2.38 -7.85
N THR A 58 -10.94 2.59 -8.24
CA THR A 58 -11.33 2.58 -9.64
C THR A 58 -10.80 3.83 -10.35
N ALA A 59 -10.70 3.83 -11.67
CA ALA A 59 -10.19 4.99 -12.41
C ALA A 59 -11.02 6.27 -12.17
N ASP A 60 -12.33 6.14 -11.94
CA ASP A 60 -13.23 7.25 -11.60
C ASP A 60 -13.11 7.73 -10.14
N GLY A 61 -12.21 7.14 -9.36
CA GLY A 61 -11.86 7.62 -8.01
C GLY A 61 -12.68 7.03 -6.86
N ARG A 62 -13.42 5.93 -7.06
CA ARG A 62 -14.10 5.23 -5.97
C ARG A 62 -13.11 4.34 -5.21
N LEU A 63 -13.18 4.38 -3.89
CA LEU A 63 -12.38 3.52 -3.03
C LEU A 63 -12.86 2.06 -3.12
N VAL A 64 -11.97 1.16 -3.53
CA VAL A 64 -12.23 -0.28 -3.58
C VAL A 64 -11.75 -0.98 -2.32
N SER A 65 -10.55 -0.66 -1.87
CA SER A 65 -9.96 -1.21 -0.65
C SER A 65 -8.88 -0.29 -0.10
N ALA A 66 -8.52 -0.52 1.15
CA ALA A 66 -7.36 0.12 1.77
C ALA A 66 -6.58 -0.91 2.59
N GLY A 67 -5.30 -0.65 2.81
CA GLY A 67 -4.41 -1.47 3.59
C GLY A 67 -3.41 -0.63 4.37
N VAL A 68 -2.98 -1.16 5.50
CA VAL A 68 -1.85 -0.64 6.28
C VAL A 68 -0.90 -1.79 6.58
N ASN A 69 0.35 -1.47 6.87
CA ASN A 69 1.35 -2.49 7.19
C ASN A 69 0.98 -3.24 8.48
N ARG A 70 0.97 -4.57 8.40
CA ARG A 70 0.59 -5.47 9.49
C ARG A 70 1.63 -6.54 9.78
N VAL A 71 2.87 -6.37 9.31
CA VAL A 71 3.94 -7.39 9.44
C VAL A 71 4.12 -7.86 10.87
N LEU A 72 4.44 -6.96 11.79
CA LEU A 72 4.65 -7.31 13.20
C LEU A 72 3.38 -7.80 13.90
N PRO A 73 2.25 -7.08 13.83
CA PRO A 73 1.03 -7.50 14.52
C PRO A 73 0.47 -8.84 14.07
N GLN A 74 0.72 -9.24 12.81
CA GLN A 74 0.22 -10.49 12.24
C GLN A 74 1.29 -11.59 12.16
N ASN A 75 2.53 -11.32 12.58
CA ASN A 75 3.68 -12.23 12.39
C ASN A 75 3.79 -12.74 10.94
N CYS A 76 3.62 -11.83 9.98
CA CYS A 76 3.51 -12.18 8.56
C CYS A 76 4.30 -11.18 7.71
N SER A 77 5.49 -11.58 7.23
CA SER A 77 6.38 -10.73 6.44
C SER A 77 5.78 -10.24 5.12
N VAL A 78 4.71 -10.88 4.64
CA VAL A 78 4.03 -10.46 3.41
C VAL A 78 2.85 -9.52 3.66
N ALA A 79 2.54 -9.19 4.92
CA ALA A 79 1.41 -8.32 5.26
C ALA A 79 1.76 -6.83 5.14
N HIS A 80 2.35 -6.43 4.00
CA HIS A 80 2.59 -5.03 3.63
C HIS A 80 1.27 -4.31 3.31
N ALA A 81 1.28 -2.98 3.34
CA ALA A 81 0.08 -2.18 3.11
C ALA A 81 -0.55 -2.46 1.74
N GLU A 82 0.27 -2.51 0.69
CA GLU A 82 -0.17 -2.78 -0.68
C GLU A 82 -0.72 -4.21 -0.80
N MET A 83 -0.05 -5.19 -0.18
CA MET A 83 -0.51 -6.59 -0.17
C MET A 83 -1.88 -6.72 0.48
N MET A 84 -2.10 -6.06 1.63
CA MET A 84 -3.39 -6.01 2.30
C MET A 84 -4.46 -5.36 1.41
N ALA A 85 -4.11 -4.23 0.77
CA ALA A 85 -5.02 -3.55 -0.15
C ALA A 85 -5.38 -4.42 -1.35
N TYR A 86 -4.41 -5.11 -1.98
CA TYR A 86 -4.68 -6.00 -3.12
C TYR A 86 -5.58 -7.17 -2.76
N MET A 87 -5.26 -7.89 -1.68
CA MET A 87 -6.06 -9.04 -1.26
C MET A 87 -7.51 -8.65 -0.97
N LEU A 88 -7.72 -7.52 -0.31
CA LEU A 88 -9.06 -7.01 0.00
C LEU A 88 -9.80 -6.51 -1.26
N ALA A 89 -9.09 -5.84 -2.21
CA ALA A 89 -9.68 -5.43 -3.47
C ALA A 89 -10.14 -6.66 -4.27
N GLN A 90 -9.26 -7.65 -4.44
CA GLN A 90 -9.56 -8.90 -5.15
C GLN A 90 -10.72 -9.66 -4.51
N ALA A 91 -10.76 -9.73 -3.17
CA ALA A 91 -11.86 -10.33 -2.44
C ALA A 91 -13.18 -9.55 -2.66
N ARG A 92 -13.15 -8.20 -2.68
CA ARG A 92 -14.33 -7.37 -2.90
C ARG A 92 -14.90 -7.51 -4.32
N VAL A 93 -14.02 -7.51 -5.34
CA VAL A 93 -14.48 -7.62 -6.74
C VAL A 93 -14.61 -9.06 -7.24
N GLN A 94 -14.21 -10.04 -6.41
CA GLN A 94 -14.26 -11.48 -6.71
C GLN A 94 -13.46 -11.86 -7.98
N ARG A 95 -12.26 -11.26 -8.13
CA ARG A 95 -11.34 -11.51 -9.25
C ARG A 95 -9.90 -11.59 -8.76
N SER A 96 -9.13 -12.54 -9.30
CA SER A 96 -7.71 -12.71 -8.98
C SER A 96 -6.82 -11.65 -9.65
N ARG A 97 -7.29 -11.08 -10.76
CA ARG A 97 -6.69 -9.95 -11.46
C ARG A 97 -7.74 -8.85 -11.60
N LEU A 98 -7.49 -7.68 -11.03
CA LEU A 98 -8.51 -6.63 -10.91
C LEU A 98 -9.04 -6.16 -12.27
N ASN A 99 -8.14 -5.92 -13.23
CA ASN A 99 -8.47 -5.35 -14.54
C ASN A 99 -8.83 -6.38 -15.64
N GLU A 100 -9.05 -7.67 -15.30
CA GLU A 100 -9.28 -8.73 -16.30
C GLU A 100 -10.54 -8.53 -17.16
N ASN A 101 -11.51 -7.74 -16.68
CA ASN A 101 -12.76 -7.42 -17.41
C ASN A 101 -12.71 -6.08 -18.15
N GLY A 102 -11.54 -5.43 -18.23
CA GLY A 102 -11.35 -4.12 -18.88
C GLY A 102 -11.64 -2.91 -17.99
N GLU A 103 -12.08 -3.09 -16.73
CA GLU A 103 -12.09 -2.01 -15.75
C GLU A 103 -10.65 -1.61 -15.40
N ARG A 104 -10.45 -0.34 -15.08
CA ARG A 104 -9.12 0.18 -14.73
C ARG A 104 -9.03 0.49 -13.25
N PHE A 105 -7.89 0.11 -12.66
CA PHE A 105 -7.63 0.28 -11.23
C PHE A 105 -6.33 1.05 -10.98
N VAL A 106 -6.37 1.88 -9.95
CA VAL A 106 -5.25 2.70 -9.49
C VAL A 106 -4.86 2.22 -8.11
N LEU A 107 -3.57 1.95 -7.90
CA LEU A 107 -2.99 1.86 -6.56
C LEU A 107 -2.40 3.21 -6.18
N ALA A 108 -2.80 3.77 -5.05
CA ALA A 108 -2.05 4.79 -4.36
C ALA A 108 -1.32 4.17 -3.17
N THR A 109 -0.08 4.62 -2.92
CA THR A 109 0.72 4.16 -1.78
C THR A 109 1.50 5.33 -1.17
N SER A 110 1.66 5.31 0.16
CA SER A 110 2.39 6.35 0.89
C SER A 110 3.89 6.35 0.59
N ALA A 111 4.43 5.20 0.16
CA ALA A 111 5.82 5.02 -0.22
C ALA A 111 5.96 4.17 -1.48
N GLN A 112 7.11 4.26 -2.13
CA GLN A 112 7.46 3.41 -3.26
C GLN A 112 7.36 1.93 -2.86
N PRO A 113 6.71 1.09 -3.69
CA PRO A 113 6.63 -0.35 -3.43
C PRO A 113 8.01 -1.01 -3.35
N CYS A 114 8.25 -1.80 -2.32
CA CYS A 114 9.41 -2.68 -2.21
C CYS A 114 9.38 -3.80 -3.28
N CYS A 115 10.43 -4.61 -3.37
CA CYS A 115 10.52 -5.69 -4.36
C CYS A 115 9.31 -6.65 -4.34
N GLN A 116 8.75 -6.95 -3.16
CA GLN A 116 7.56 -7.79 -3.01
C GLN A 116 6.31 -7.11 -3.60
N CYS A 117 6.05 -5.86 -3.19
CA CYS A 117 4.87 -5.10 -3.61
C CYS A 117 4.94 -4.71 -5.08
N TYR A 118 6.14 -4.44 -5.61
CA TYR A 118 6.39 -4.23 -7.03
C TYR A 118 5.89 -5.42 -7.88
N GLY A 119 6.31 -6.64 -7.52
CA GLY A 119 5.85 -7.84 -8.20
C GLY A 119 4.33 -8.04 -8.07
N ALA A 120 3.78 -7.79 -6.88
CA ALA A 120 2.35 -7.90 -6.62
C ALA A 120 1.52 -6.89 -7.45
N THR A 121 2.02 -5.66 -7.67
CA THR A 121 1.37 -4.64 -8.51
C THR A 121 1.06 -5.15 -9.90
N PHE A 122 2.04 -5.81 -10.52
CA PHE A 122 1.86 -6.43 -11.83
C PHE A 122 0.82 -7.55 -11.83
N TRP A 123 0.89 -8.47 -10.84
CA TRP A 123 -0.02 -9.61 -10.77
C TRP A 123 -1.44 -9.22 -10.37
N ALA A 124 -1.60 -8.23 -9.49
CA ALA A 124 -2.92 -7.75 -9.06
C ALA A 124 -3.73 -7.12 -10.20
N GLY A 125 -3.09 -6.68 -11.30
CA GLY A 125 -3.78 -6.05 -12.41
C GLY A 125 -4.12 -4.59 -12.12
N ILE A 126 -3.11 -3.83 -11.74
CA ILE A 126 -3.16 -2.37 -11.58
C ILE A 126 -2.79 -1.72 -12.91
N ASP A 127 -3.42 -0.62 -13.25
CA ASP A 127 -3.17 0.16 -14.48
C ASP A 127 -2.41 1.45 -14.21
N GLU A 128 -2.45 1.94 -12.98
CA GLU A 128 -1.75 3.16 -12.57
C GLU A 128 -1.27 3.05 -11.12
N LEU A 129 -0.02 3.47 -10.87
CA LEU A 129 0.64 3.46 -9.57
C LEU A 129 0.99 4.90 -9.17
N LEU A 130 0.41 5.37 -8.05
CA LEU A 130 0.64 6.68 -7.46
C LEU A 130 1.46 6.53 -6.19
N ILE A 131 2.59 7.25 -6.09
CA ILE A 131 3.58 7.08 -5.04
C ILE A 131 3.85 8.40 -4.31
N GLY A 132 3.83 8.36 -2.98
CA GLY A 132 4.24 9.46 -2.12
C GLY A 132 5.75 9.58 -1.99
N ALA A 133 6.34 8.96 -0.97
CA ALA A 133 7.76 8.94 -0.71
C ALA A 133 8.51 7.97 -1.64
N ARG A 134 9.81 8.20 -1.80
CA ARG A 134 10.70 7.31 -2.57
C ARG A 134 11.36 6.27 -1.65
N THR A 135 11.97 5.24 -2.24
CA THR A 135 12.81 4.27 -1.52
C THR A 135 13.92 4.97 -0.74
N GLU A 136 14.59 5.96 -1.34
CA GLU A 136 15.67 6.69 -0.68
C GLU A 136 15.19 7.43 0.59
N ASP A 137 13.92 7.88 0.62
CA ASP A 137 13.33 8.50 1.81
C ASP A 137 13.08 7.48 2.91
N VAL A 138 12.62 6.28 2.54
CA VAL A 138 12.38 5.17 3.46
C VAL A 138 13.70 4.74 4.11
N GLU A 139 14.72 4.46 3.31
CA GLU A 139 16.03 4.00 3.76
C GLU A 139 16.74 5.05 4.63
N GLU A 140 16.68 6.35 4.25
CA GLU A 140 17.27 7.44 5.01
C GLU A 140 16.62 7.61 6.40
N LEU A 141 15.29 7.46 6.48
CA LEU A 141 14.53 7.87 7.66
C LEU A 141 14.16 6.72 8.60
N THR A 142 14.21 5.46 8.14
CA THR A 142 13.69 4.31 8.92
C THR A 142 14.64 3.14 9.06
N GLU A 143 15.73 3.08 8.31
CA GLU A 143 16.62 1.91 8.21
C GLU A 143 15.96 0.65 7.62
N PHE A 144 14.77 0.74 7.02
CA PHE A 144 14.17 -0.36 6.27
C PHE A 144 14.95 -0.61 4.97
N GLU A 145 15.01 -1.87 4.56
CA GLU A 145 15.52 -2.29 3.26
C GLU A 145 14.35 -2.64 2.35
N GLU A 146 14.34 -2.10 1.13
CA GLU A 146 13.26 -2.28 0.16
C GLU A 146 13.48 -3.46 -0.79
N GLY A 147 14.63 -4.12 -0.68
CA GLY A 147 15.02 -5.28 -1.50
C GLY A 147 15.35 -4.93 -2.96
N PRO A 148 15.75 -5.93 -3.76
CA PRO A 148 16.20 -5.71 -5.12
C PRO A 148 15.05 -5.38 -6.08
N LEU A 149 15.19 -4.27 -6.81
CA LEU A 149 14.33 -3.91 -7.93
C LEU A 149 15.14 -3.90 -9.24
N PRO A 150 14.51 -4.06 -10.42
CA PRO A 150 15.15 -3.77 -11.69
C PRO A 150 15.70 -2.34 -11.72
N ALA A 151 16.84 -2.11 -12.36
CA ALA A 151 17.43 -0.77 -12.46
C ALA A 151 16.46 0.24 -13.10
N ASP A 152 15.70 -0.19 -14.10
CA ASP A 152 14.60 0.58 -14.71
C ASP A 152 13.24 -0.01 -14.32
N TRP A 153 12.96 -0.08 -13.02
CA TRP A 153 11.71 -0.64 -12.50
C TRP A 153 10.45 0.10 -12.99
N ILE A 154 10.56 1.40 -13.29
CA ILE A 154 9.46 2.18 -13.85
C ILE A 154 9.20 1.76 -15.29
N GLY A 155 10.23 1.77 -16.14
CA GLY A 155 10.09 1.36 -17.54
C GLY A 155 9.59 -0.09 -17.68
N GLU A 156 9.97 -0.98 -16.75
CA GLU A 156 9.43 -2.34 -16.70
C GLU A 156 7.93 -2.40 -16.38
N LEU A 157 7.40 -1.51 -15.54
CA LEU A 157 5.96 -1.38 -15.30
C LEU A 157 5.24 -0.75 -16.48
N GLU A 158 5.79 0.33 -17.04
CA GLU A 158 5.22 1.05 -18.19
C GLU A 158 5.17 0.16 -19.44
N ALA A 159 6.19 -0.66 -19.69
CA ALA A 159 6.18 -1.65 -20.76
C ALA A 159 5.06 -2.70 -20.61
N ARG A 160 4.50 -2.86 -19.41
CA ARG A 160 3.36 -3.72 -19.09
C ARG A 160 2.04 -2.97 -19.01
N GLY A 161 2.02 -1.69 -19.40
CA GLY A 161 0.83 -0.84 -19.42
C GLY A 161 0.44 -0.23 -18.07
N ILE A 162 1.36 -0.24 -17.09
CA ILE A 162 1.13 0.35 -15.76
C ILE A 162 1.79 1.73 -15.72
N ALA A 163 1.00 2.80 -15.74
CA ALA A 163 1.52 4.16 -15.60
C ALA A 163 2.04 4.40 -14.17
N VAL A 164 3.18 5.11 -14.03
CA VAL A 164 3.78 5.39 -12.72
C VAL A 164 3.90 6.90 -12.52
N ARG A 165 3.36 7.40 -11.40
CA ARG A 165 3.51 8.79 -10.96
C ARG A 165 4.08 8.83 -9.55
N ARG A 166 5.11 9.64 -9.34
CA ARG A 166 5.86 9.73 -8.08
C ARG A 166 5.85 11.14 -7.50
N ASP A 167 6.31 11.21 -6.26
CA ASP A 167 6.55 12.46 -5.53
C ASP A 167 5.26 13.22 -5.16
N ILE A 168 4.13 12.50 -5.14
CA ILE A 168 2.83 13.08 -4.80
C ILE A 168 2.77 13.26 -3.28
N LEU A 169 2.72 14.51 -2.82
CA LEU A 169 2.77 14.87 -1.39
C LEU A 169 3.99 14.26 -0.66
N ARG A 170 5.14 14.19 -1.35
CA ARG A 170 6.36 13.51 -0.85
C ARG A 170 6.77 13.97 0.55
N ASP A 171 6.76 15.28 0.81
CA ASP A 171 7.17 15.82 2.12
C ASP A 171 6.24 15.36 3.24
N SER A 172 4.93 15.28 2.97
CA SER A 172 3.95 14.75 3.92
C SER A 172 4.19 13.26 4.19
N ALA A 173 4.50 12.48 3.16
CA ALA A 173 4.82 11.07 3.28
C ALA A 173 6.12 10.84 4.09
N ARG A 174 7.17 11.63 3.84
CA ARG A 174 8.40 11.65 4.64
C ARG A 174 8.12 11.95 6.12
N GLY A 175 7.18 12.85 6.41
CA GLY A 175 6.74 13.18 7.77
C GLY A 175 6.28 11.96 8.58
N VAL A 176 5.67 10.97 7.93
CA VAL A 176 5.23 9.73 8.60
C VAL A 176 6.43 8.92 9.10
N PHE A 177 7.51 8.83 8.33
CA PHE A 177 8.74 8.12 8.74
C PHE A 177 9.44 8.82 9.88
N LEU A 178 9.51 10.16 9.85
CA LEU A 178 10.04 10.95 10.97
C LEU A 178 9.23 10.67 12.24
N ARG A 179 7.91 10.67 12.13
CA ARG A 179 7.02 10.36 13.25
C ARG A 179 7.20 8.94 13.77
N TYR A 180 7.37 7.96 12.88
CA TYR A 180 7.64 6.57 13.24
C TYR A 180 8.93 6.44 14.06
N ARG A 181 10.01 7.11 13.62
CA ARG A 181 11.29 7.16 14.32
C ARG A 181 11.18 7.83 15.69
N GLU A 182 10.45 8.96 15.80
CA GLU A 182 10.21 9.66 17.08
C GLU A 182 9.51 8.77 18.11
N LEU A 183 8.60 7.91 17.65
CA LEU A 183 7.86 6.97 18.50
C LEU A 183 8.63 5.67 18.80
N GLY A 184 9.89 5.57 18.38
CA GLY A 184 10.71 4.38 18.60
C GLY A 184 10.26 3.18 17.76
N GLY A 185 9.81 3.42 16.55
CA GLY A 185 9.33 2.39 15.62
C GLY A 185 10.37 1.28 15.40
N GLN A 186 9.90 0.04 15.33
CA GLN A 186 10.74 -1.14 15.22
C GLN A 186 11.02 -1.47 13.75
N ARG A 187 12.29 -1.80 13.43
CA ARG A 187 12.65 -2.42 12.16
C ARG A 187 12.16 -3.88 12.13
N TYR A 188 11.69 -4.36 10.98
CA TYR A 188 11.22 -5.73 10.77
C TYR A 188 11.57 -6.24 9.36
#